data_81ef6c2fca112f052ac49283001a9c17
#
_entry.id   81ef6c2fca112f052ac49283001a9c17
#
_cell.length_a   1.000
_cell.length_b   1.000
_cell.length_c   1.000
_cell.angle_alpha   90.00
_cell.angle_beta   90.00
_cell.angle_gamma   90.00
#
_symmetry.space_group_name_H-M   'P 1'
#
loop_
_entity.id
_entity.type
_entity.pdbx_description
1 polymer ?
#
loop_
_entity_poly.entity_id
_entity_poly.type
_entity_poly.pdbx_seq_one_letter_code
_entity_poly.pdbx_strand_id
1 'polypeptide(L)'
;MVKKLIVAAASTIGIIFSSTLVMAGNESPDKISANSVENGCDLIFSKELHPLPNDPLSAPPYDVAAQWICRDGQDISFDKYAINGSSPTVATVLFWRRRYIVVLVKWTTNSSAADYVGDYYEVFVYRHQQVNGAASIAKDDAVTKLFSPGWDGYAKSGEKITYPYKDAASIRKLLKANNVR
;
A
#
# COMPACT_ATOMS: atom_id res chain seq x y z
N MET A 1 -74.20 41.79 -13.98
CA MET A 1 -73.67 40.94 -12.87
C MET A 1 -72.64 40.01 -13.47
N VAL A 2 -71.33 40.30 -13.26
CA VAL A 2 -70.22 39.50 -13.80
C VAL A 2 -69.58 38.79 -12.60
N LYS A 3 -69.70 37.45 -12.57
CA LYS A 3 -69.11 36.61 -11.58
C LYS A 3 -67.62 36.41 -11.96
N LYS A 4 -66.70 36.92 -11.09
CA LYS A 4 -65.26 36.63 -11.18
C LYS A 4 -64.96 35.23 -10.63
N LEU A 5 -64.35 34.39 -11.47
CA LEU A 5 -63.84 33.08 -11.14
C LEU A 5 -62.42 33.28 -10.63
N ILE A 6 -62.17 32.91 -9.39
CA ILE A 6 -60.80 32.92 -8.78
C ILE A 6 -60.24 31.50 -8.96
N VAL A 7 -59.20 31.39 -9.80
CA VAL A 7 -58.41 30.15 -9.94
C VAL A 7 -57.26 30.19 -8.94
N ALA A 8 -57.30 29.31 -7.95
CA ALA A 8 -56.22 29.11 -7.03
C ALA A 8 -55.16 28.18 -7.65
N ALA A 9 -53.98 28.72 -7.90
CA ALA A 9 -52.83 27.92 -8.33
C ALA A 9 -52.16 27.28 -7.10
N ALA A 10 -52.25 25.96 -6.99
CA ALA A 10 -51.51 25.19 -6.00
C ALA A 10 -50.06 24.99 -6.49
N SER A 11 -49.12 25.65 -5.80
CA SER A 11 -47.69 25.52 -6.08
C SER A 11 -47.12 24.31 -5.28
N THR A 12 -46.87 23.20 -5.97
CA THR A 12 -46.20 22.01 -5.43
C THR A 12 -44.72 22.28 -5.39
N ILE A 13 -44.17 22.48 -4.17
CA ILE A 13 -42.72 22.56 -3.94
C ILE A 13 -42.19 21.12 -3.96
N GLY A 14 -41.57 20.74 -5.05
CA GLY A 14 -40.80 19.50 -5.13
C GLY A 14 -39.48 19.61 -4.34
N ILE A 15 -39.38 18.90 -3.22
CA ILE A 15 -38.11 18.76 -2.48
C ILE A 15 -37.26 17.76 -3.23
N ILE A 16 -36.26 18.27 -3.94
CA ILE A 16 -35.22 17.43 -4.58
C ILE A 16 -34.25 17.01 -3.48
N PHE A 17 -34.31 15.75 -3.00
CA PHE A 17 -33.27 15.15 -2.22
C PHE A 17 -32.05 14.89 -3.11
N SER A 18 -31.10 15.82 -3.10
CA SER A 18 -29.77 15.57 -3.64
C SER A 18 -29.03 14.60 -2.70
N SER A 19 -29.02 13.32 -3.04
CA SER A 19 -28.12 12.35 -2.42
C SER A 19 -26.70 12.69 -2.83
N THR A 20 -25.98 13.40 -1.97
CA THR A 20 -24.54 13.53 -2.07
C THR A 20 -23.93 12.14 -1.86
N LEU A 21 -23.50 11.51 -2.94
CA LEU A 21 -22.55 10.39 -2.88
C LEU A 21 -21.28 10.93 -2.20
N VAL A 22 -21.09 10.58 -0.93
CA VAL A 22 -19.79 10.73 -0.26
C VAL A 22 -18.85 9.77 -0.99
N MET A 23 -18.11 10.28 -1.95
CA MET A 23 -16.96 9.59 -2.50
C MET A 23 -16.00 9.37 -1.35
N ALA A 24 -15.76 8.09 -0.97
CA ALA A 24 -14.66 7.72 -0.10
C ALA A 24 -13.40 8.38 -0.67
N GLY A 25 -12.78 9.27 0.10
CA GLY A 25 -11.61 9.99 -0.36
C GLY A 25 -10.54 8.99 -0.78
N ASN A 26 -10.20 8.97 -2.06
CA ASN A 26 -9.01 8.29 -2.54
C ASN A 26 -7.82 9.02 -1.89
N GLU A 27 -7.24 8.43 -0.86
CA GLU A 27 -5.92 8.87 -0.41
C GLU A 27 -5.00 8.81 -1.63
N SER A 28 -4.28 9.92 -1.88
CA SER A 28 -3.29 9.95 -2.95
C SER A 28 -2.28 8.83 -2.73
N PRO A 29 -1.92 8.06 -3.77
CA PRO A 29 -0.95 6.98 -3.63
C PRO A 29 0.41 7.54 -3.18
N ASP A 30 1.12 6.76 -2.34
CA ASP A 30 2.48 7.10 -1.94
C ASP A 30 3.41 7.02 -3.15
N LYS A 31 4.07 8.15 -3.44
CA LYS A 31 4.97 8.29 -4.58
C LYS A 31 6.42 8.46 -4.11
N ILE A 32 7.30 7.59 -4.60
CA ILE A 32 8.73 7.61 -4.26
C ILE A 32 9.56 7.70 -5.53
N SER A 33 10.38 8.74 -5.65
CA SER A 33 11.27 8.90 -6.81
C SER A 33 12.30 7.78 -6.91
N ALA A 34 12.34 7.11 -8.06
CA ALA A 34 13.27 6.03 -8.37
C ALA A 34 14.43 6.46 -9.27
N ASN A 35 14.71 7.78 -9.39
CA ASN A 35 15.78 8.34 -10.23
C ASN A 35 17.18 7.73 -9.98
N SER A 36 17.41 7.16 -8.81
CA SER A 36 18.67 6.46 -8.51
C SER A 36 18.81 5.11 -9.23
N VAL A 37 17.70 4.53 -9.69
CA VAL A 37 17.63 3.29 -10.48
C VAL A 37 17.51 3.63 -11.95
N GLU A 38 16.47 4.39 -12.30
CA GLU A 38 16.20 4.86 -13.65
C GLU A 38 15.64 6.28 -13.63
N ASN A 39 16.23 7.17 -14.44
CA ASN A 39 15.87 8.58 -14.46
C ASN A 39 14.45 8.80 -15.00
N GLY A 40 13.68 9.61 -14.30
CA GLY A 40 12.30 9.93 -14.68
C GLY A 40 11.26 8.89 -14.27
N CYS A 41 11.65 7.89 -13.46
CA CYS A 41 10.74 6.87 -12.97
C CYS A 41 10.45 7.03 -11.47
N ASP A 42 9.27 6.57 -11.09
CA ASP A 42 8.75 6.62 -9.73
C ASP A 42 8.17 5.26 -9.32
N LEU A 43 8.23 4.93 -8.03
CA LEU A 43 7.43 3.89 -7.42
C LEU A 43 6.14 4.48 -6.88
N ILE A 44 5.04 3.82 -7.16
CA ILE A 44 3.71 4.18 -6.68
C ILE A 44 3.16 3.03 -5.85
N PHE A 45 2.69 3.34 -4.63
CA PHE A 45 1.99 2.39 -3.78
C PHE A 45 0.55 2.86 -3.59
N SER A 46 -0.41 2.08 -4.07
CA SER A 46 -1.83 2.42 -4.08
C SER A 46 -2.61 1.46 -3.19
N LYS A 47 -3.55 1.97 -2.39
CA LYS A 47 -4.47 1.15 -1.60
C LYS A 47 -5.59 0.61 -2.47
N GLU A 48 -5.77 -0.70 -2.50
CA GLU A 48 -6.92 -1.38 -3.09
C GLU A 48 -7.90 -1.74 -1.98
N LEU A 49 -8.95 -0.94 -1.83
CA LEU A 49 -9.92 -1.07 -0.73
C LEU A 49 -10.84 -2.28 -0.92
N HIS A 50 -11.12 -2.99 0.19
CA HIS A 50 -12.11 -4.05 0.27
C HIS A 50 -13.31 -3.56 1.11
N PRO A 51 -14.34 -2.95 0.51
CA PRO A 51 -15.49 -2.42 1.23
C PRO A 51 -16.20 -3.48 2.08
N LEU A 52 -16.65 -3.08 3.26
CA LEU A 52 -17.42 -3.92 4.20
C LEU A 52 -18.92 -3.58 4.06
N PRO A 53 -19.72 -4.33 3.26
CA PRO A 53 -21.12 -3.98 2.98
C PRO A 53 -22.00 -3.93 4.24
N ASN A 54 -21.67 -4.74 5.25
CA ASN A 54 -22.41 -4.84 6.51
C ASN A 54 -21.90 -3.92 7.62
N ASP A 55 -20.81 -3.18 7.37
CA ASP A 55 -20.22 -2.24 8.33
C ASP A 55 -19.62 -1.03 7.58
N PRO A 56 -20.49 -0.17 7.04
CA PRO A 56 -20.07 1.00 6.23
C PRO A 56 -19.38 2.11 7.06
N LEU A 57 -19.41 2.02 8.40
CA LEU A 57 -18.78 3.01 9.28
C LEU A 57 -17.33 2.63 9.64
N SER A 58 -16.94 1.38 9.46
CA SER A 58 -15.56 0.95 9.66
C SER A 58 -14.70 1.28 8.43
N ALA A 59 -13.45 1.65 8.69
CA ALA A 59 -12.47 1.83 7.62
C ALA A 59 -12.26 0.49 6.88
N PRO A 60 -12.45 0.46 5.54
CA PRO A 60 -12.30 -0.77 4.79
C PRO A 60 -10.85 -1.28 4.86
N PRO A 61 -10.63 -2.58 5.04
CA PRO A 61 -9.31 -3.15 4.86
C PRO A 61 -8.86 -3.01 3.41
N TYR A 62 -7.54 -3.05 3.18
CA TYR A 62 -6.97 -2.85 1.85
C TYR A 62 -5.71 -3.69 1.63
N ASP A 63 -5.48 -4.04 0.36
CA ASP A 63 -4.18 -4.45 -0.14
C ASP A 63 -3.40 -3.23 -0.61
N VAL A 64 -2.08 -3.38 -0.80
CA VAL A 64 -1.25 -2.33 -1.39
C VAL A 64 -0.66 -2.85 -2.70
N ALA A 65 -1.07 -2.23 -3.82
CA ALA A 65 -0.48 -2.47 -5.13
C ALA A 65 0.81 -1.66 -5.30
N ALA A 66 1.85 -2.27 -5.89
CA ALA A 66 3.13 -1.66 -6.18
C ALA A 66 3.34 -1.52 -7.68
N GLN A 67 3.57 -0.29 -8.15
CA GLN A 67 3.73 0.06 -9.56
C GLN A 67 5.01 0.84 -9.78
N TRP A 68 5.58 0.64 -10.96
CA TRP A 68 6.71 1.42 -11.49
C TRP A 68 6.20 2.23 -12.67
N ILE A 69 6.29 3.55 -12.58
CA ILE A 69 5.78 4.46 -13.59
C ILE A 69 6.88 5.40 -14.04
N CYS A 70 7.10 5.51 -15.35
CA CYS A 70 8.10 6.38 -15.95
C CYS A 70 7.46 7.46 -16.83
N ARG A 71 8.17 8.56 -17.03
CA ARG A 71 7.73 9.70 -17.86
C ARG A 71 7.60 9.36 -19.35
N ASP A 72 8.30 8.33 -19.81
CA ASP A 72 8.22 7.79 -21.18
C ASP A 72 6.97 6.95 -21.44
N GLY A 73 6.10 6.79 -20.42
CA GLY A 73 4.85 6.05 -20.51
C GLY A 73 4.95 4.59 -20.08
N GLN A 74 6.11 4.13 -19.59
CA GLN A 74 6.18 2.79 -18.99
C GLN A 74 5.37 2.75 -17.69
N ASP A 75 4.50 1.75 -17.57
CA ASP A 75 3.67 1.46 -16.38
C ASP A 75 3.70 -0.04 -16.12
N ILE A 76 4.33 -0.45 -15.01
CA ILE A 76 4.53 -1.85 -14.65
C ILE A 76 3.99 -2.09 -13.26
N SER A 77 2.88 -2.83 -13.14
CA SER A 77 2.47 -3.42 -11.86
C SER A 77 3.37 -4.62 -11.58
N PHE A 78 4.13 -4.60 -10.48
CA PHE A 78 5.15 -5.62 -10.22
C PHE A 78 4.91 -6.44 -8.95
N ASP A 79 4.11 -5.96 -7.99
CA ASP A 79 3.67 -6.75 -6.83
C ASP A 79 2.40 -6.19 -6.20
N LYS A 80 1.81 -7.00 -5.31
CA LYS A 80 0.69 -6.62 -4.44
C LYS A 80 0.87 -7.25 -3.07
N TYR A 81 0.88 -6.41 -2.05
CA TYR A 81 0.95 -6.85 -0.65
C TYR A 81 -0.47 -7.03 -0.13
N ALA A 82 -0.86 -8.27 0.10
CA ALA A 82 -2.20 -8.62 0.54
C ALA A 82 -2.39 -8.41 2.05
N ILE A 83 -3.64 -8.30 2.47
CA ILE A 83 -4.05 -8.37 3.87
C ILE A 83 -3.52 -9.66 4.49
N ASN A 84 -2.89 -9.53 5.66
CA ASN A 84 -2.41 -10.65 6.46
C ASN A 84 -2.74 -10.39 7.94
N GLY A 85 -3.98 -10.67 8.35
CA GLY A 85 -4.52 -10.32 9.67
C GLY A 85 -4.85 -8.84 9.85
N SER A 86 -4.18 -7.94 9.14
CA SER A 86 -4.45 -6.51 9.01
C SER A 86 -4.04 -6.01 7.63
N SER A 87 -4.37 -4.76 7.30
CA SER A 87 -3.91 -4.14 6.06
C SER A 87 -2.41 -3.86 6.11
N PRO A 88 -1.68 -4.08 4.99
CA PRO A 88 -0.25 -3.82 4.91
C PRO A 88 0.08 -2.33 4.95
N THR A 89 1.26 -2.02 5.47
CA THR A 89 1.86 -0.68 5.40
C THR A 89 3.27 -0.80 4.84
N VAL A 90 3.60 -0.01 3.82
CA VAL A 90 4.97 0.12 3.33
C VAL A 90 5.76 0.95 4.33
N ALA A 91 6.61 0.30 5.13
CA ALA A 91 7.36 0.94 6.20
C ALA A 91 8.64 1.63 5.69
N THR A 92 9.27 1.06 4.66
CA THR A 92 10.51 1.58 4.08
C THR A 92 10.68 1.12 2.65
N VAL A 93 11.15 2.02 1.80
CA VAL A 93 11.66 1.69 0.46
C VAL A 93 13.11 2.15 0.38
N LEU A 94 13.97 1.32 -0.16
CA LEU A 94 15.34 1.70 -0.45
C LEU A 94 15.81 1.13 -1.80
N PHE A 95 16.69 1.87 -2.44
CA PHE A 95 17.36 1.43 -3.67
C PHE A 95 18.77 0.96 -3.34
N TRP A 96 19.14 -0.21 -3.91
CA TRP A 96 20.45 -0.80 -3.70
C TRP A 96 21.16 -1.05 -5.03
N ARG A 97 22.41 -0.54 -5.13
CA ARG A 97 23.25 -0.75 -6.32
C ARG A 97 22.62 -0.33 -7.65
N ARG A 98 21.70 0.66 -7.65
CA ARG A 98 21.00 1.17 -8.84
C ARG A 98 20.22 0.11 -9.65
N ARG A 99 19.97 -1.05 -9.06
CA ARG A 99 19.30 -2.16 -9.73
C ARG A 99 18.32 -2.94 -8.85
N TYR A 100 18.40 -2.77 -7.54
CA TYR A 100 17.47 -3.40 -6.62
C TYR A 100 16.54 -2.37 -6.00
N ILE A 101 15.27 -2.76 -5.94
CA ILE A 101 14.22 -2.08 -5.20
C ILE A 101 13.94 -2.98 -3.99
N VAL A 102 14.10 -2.45 -2.79
CA VAL A 102 13.85 -3.19 -1.55
C VAL A 102 12.73 -2.53 -0.81
N VAL A 103 11.67 -3.27 -0.55
CA VAL A 103 10.45 -2.81 0.11
C VAL A 103 10.29 -3.57 1.42
N LEU A 104 10.22 -2.84 2.52
CA LEU A 104 9.86 -3.35 3.83
C LEU A 104 8.38 -3.11 4.07
N VAL A 105 7.63 -4.17 4.22
CA VAL A 105 6.19 -4.12 4.51
C VAL A 105 5.94 -4.61 5.92
N LYS A 106 4.93 -4.04 6.59
CA LYS A 106 4.50 -4.48 7.91
C LYS A 106 2.99 -4.62 8.00
N TRP A 107 2.55 -5.54 8.86
CA TRP A 107 1.18 -5.78 9.26
C TRP A 107 1.09 -5.63 10.78
N THR A 108 0.23 -4.74 11.25
CA THR A 108 0.12 -4.44 12.70
C THR A 108 -1.02 -5.24 13.33
N THR A 109 -0.72 -5.96 14.40
CA THR A 109 -1.69 -6.73 15.19
C THR A 109 -1.77 -6.17 16.59
N ASN A 110 -2.97 -5.70 17.00
CA ASN A 110 -3.24 -5.12 18.32
C ASN A 110 -4.27 -5.93 19.11
N SER A 111 -4.61 -7.16 18.66
CA SER A 111 -5.61 -8.00 19.32
C SER A 111 -4.97 -8.77 20.47
N SER A 112 -5.55 -8.67 21.66
CA SER A 112 -5.16 -9.47 22.83
C SER A 112 -5.46 -10.99 22.67
N ALA A 113 -6.27 -11.36 21.69
CA ALA A 113 -6.56 -12.76 21.34
C ALA A 113 -5.50 -13.38 20.40
N ALA A 114 -4.64 -12.54 19.79
CA ALA A 114 -3.58 -13.01 18.90
C ALA A 114 -2.42 -13.62 19.70
N ASP A 115 -1.66 -14.50 19.05
CA ASP A 115 -0.45 -15.09 19.64
C ASP A 115 0.71 -14.09 19.75
N TYR A 116 0.64 -13.01 18.95
CA TYR A 116 1.61 -11.91 18.93
C TYR A 116 0.89 -10.56 18.85
N VAL A 117 1.41 -9.58 19.57
CA VAL A 117 0.99 -8.17 19.53
C VAL A 117 2.18 -7.33 19.09
N GLY A 118 1.99 -6.53 18.04
CA GLY A 118 3.03 -5.70 17.44
C GLY A 118 2.98 -5.75 15.92
N ASP A 119 4.12 -5.55 15.29
CA ASP A 119 4.26 -5.51 13.83
C ASP A 119 4.90 -6.81 13.31
N TYR A 120 4.28 -7.43 12.32
CA TYR A 120 4.88 -8.49 11.52
C TYR A 120 5.52 -7.86 10.29
N TYR A 121 6.78 -8.19 10.02
CA TYR A 121 7.57 -7.59 8.96
C TYR A 121 7.98 -8.60 7.90
N GLU A 122 7.94 -8.16 6.63
CA GLU A 122 8.57 -8.86 5.50
C GLU A 122 9.36 -7.89 4.65
N VAL A 123 10.53 -8.34 4.16
CA VAL A 123 11.35 -7.60 3.18
C VAL A 123 11.18 -8.27 1.82
N PHE A 124 10.80 -7.49 0.84
CA PHE A 124 10.68 -7.90 -0.57
C PHE A 124 11.78 -7.24 -1.38
N VAL A 125 12.48 -8.01 -2.19
CA VAL A 125 13.56 -7.52 -3.04
C VAL A 125 13.21 -7.77 -4.50
N TYR A 126 13.28 -6.71 -5.30
CA TYR A 126 13.03 -6.77 -6.73
C TYR A 126 14.28 -6.33 -7.47
N ARG A 127 14.50 -6.95 -8.63
CA ARG A 127 15.57 -6.58 -9.54
C ARG A 127 14.99 -5.80 -10.71
N HIS A 128 15.48 -4.59 -10.88
CA HIS A 128 15.26 -3.80 -12.08
C HIS A 128 16.32 -4.16 -13.13
N GLN A 129 15.89 -4.40 -14.36
CA GLN A 129 16.75 -4.66 -15.51
C GLN A 129 16.10 -4.17 -16.81
N GLN A 130 16.93 -3.86 -17.80
CA GLN A 130 16.48 -3.56 -19.15
C GLN A 130 16.48 -4.84 -19.96
N VAL A 131 15.33 -5.18 -20.57
CA VAL A 131 15.18 -6.35 -21.46
C VAL A 131 14.66 -5.84 -22.80
N ASN A 132 15.48 -5.96 -23.85
CA ASN A 132 15.15 -5.46 -25.20
C ASN A 132 14.73 -3.98 -25.22
N GLY A 133 15.35 -3.14 -24.37
CA GLY A 133 15.05 -1.70 -24.27
C GLY A 133 13.83 -1.34 -23.44
N ALA A 134 13.14 -2.31 -22.85
CA ALA A 134 12.04 -2.09 -21.93
C ALA A 134 12.47 -2.41 -20.49
N ALA A 135 12.01 -1.65 -19.50
CA ALA A 135 12.23 -1.97 -18.10
C ALA A 135 11.47 -3.25 -17.73
N SER A 136 12.10 -4.05 -16.88
CA SER A 136 11.52 -5.25 -16.29
C SER A 136 11.83 -5.25 -14.80
N ILE A 137 10.81 -5.49 -13.98
CA ILE A 137 10.95 -5.59 -12.53
C ILE A 137 10.45 -6.97 -12.11
N ALA A 138 11.36 -7.75 -11.56
CA ALA A 138 11.06 -9.12 -11.12
C ALA A 138 11.51 -9.31 -9.67
N LYS A 139 10.73 -10.06 -8.89
CA LYS A 139 11.09 -10.45 -7.53
C LYS A 139 12.37 -11.28 -7.55
N ASP A 140 13.34 -10.91 -6.73
CA ASP A 140 14.56 -11.68 -6.51
C ASP A 140 14.40 -12.52 -5.25
N ASP A 141 13.87 -13.73 -5.43
CA ASP A 141 13.59 -14.64 -4.30
C ASP A 141 14.85 -15.09 -3.58
N ALA A 142 15.98 -15.15 -4.29
CA ALA A 142 17.25 -15.54 -3.68
C ALA A 142 17.74 -14.46 -2.68
N VAL A 143 17.61 -13.19 -3.04
CA VAL A 143 17.96 -12.07 -2.15
C VAL A 143 16.88 -11.86 -1.10
N THR A 144 15.60 -11.99 -1.44
CA THR A 144 14.47 -11.90 -0.50
C THR A 144 14.62 -12.91 0.65
N LYS A 145 15.02 -14.14 0.37
CA LYS A 145 15.23 -15.20 1.37
C LYS A 145 16.33 -14.91 2.39
N LEU A 146 17.21 -13.93 2.17
CA LEU A 146 18.17 -13.48 3.16
C LEU A 146 17.48 -12.82 4.37
N PHE A 147 16.26 -12.33 4.16
CA PHE A 147 15.44 -11.66 5.16
C PHE A 147 14.31 -12.60 5.59
N SER A 148 14.51 -13.39 6.64
CA SER A 148 13.40 -14.15 7.20
C SER A 148 12.36 -13.19 7.74
N PRO A 149 11.06 -13.36 7.40
CA PRO A 149 10.02 -12.53 7.98
C PRO A 149 9.89 -12.78 9.48
N GLY A 150 9.33 -11.81 10.23
CA GLY A 150 9.22 -11.97 11.67
C GLY A 150 8.52 -10.83 12.39
N TRP A 151 8.32 -11.04 13.70
CA TRP A 151 7.62 -10.13 14.58
C TRP A 151 8.55 -9.15 15.30
N ASP A 152 8.06 -7.93 15.53
CA ASP A 152 8.62 -6.93 16.45
C ASP A 152 7.52 -6.51 17.43
N GLY A 153 7.61 -6.95 18.67
CA GLY A 153 6.55 -6.74 19.66
C GLY A 153 6.63 -7.73 20.81
N TYR A 154 5.51 -8.33 21.15
CA TYR A 154 5.40 -9.27 22.27
C TYR A 154 4.63 -10.53 21.86
N ALA A 155 5.15 -11.69 22.24
CA ALA A 155 4.39 -12.93 22.22
C ALA A 155 3.32 -12.93 23.31
N LYS A 156 2.31 -13.80 23.19
CA LYS A 156 1.25 -14.01 24.19
C LYS A 156 1.79 -14.41 25.57
N SER A 157 2.97 -15.02 25.61
CA SER A 157 3.71 -15.33 26.84
C SER A 157 4.26 -14.08 27.57
N GLY A 158 4.24 -12.90 26.94
CA GLY A 158 4.85 -11.67 27.42
C GLY A 158 6.33 -11.53 27.01
N GLU A 159 6.88 -12.50 26.26
CA GLU A 159 8.25 -12.41 25.73
C GLU A 159 8.34 -11.33 24.67
N LYS A 160 9.36 -10.46 24.80
CA LYS A 160 9.67 -9.44 23.78
C LYS A 160 10.42 -10.06 22.61
N ILE A 161 9.88 -9.85 21.41
CA ILE A 161 10.47 -10.28 20.15
C ILE A 161 10.92 -9.02 19.39
N THR A 162 12.09 -9.09 18.76
CA THR A 162 12.62 -7.96 17.97
C THR A 162 12.96 -8.42 16.56
N TYR A 163 12.35 -7.78 15.57
CA TYR A 163 12.69 -8.02 14.18
C TYR A 163 13.99 -7.30 13.81
N PRO A 164 15.01 -7.99 13.28
CA PRO A 164 16.33 -7.39 13.07
C PRO A 164 16.43 -6.45 11.88
N TYR A 165 15.48 -6.51 10.91
CA TYR A 165 15.55 -5.78 9.63
C TYR A 165 14.44 -4.74 9.47
N LYS A 166 14.05 -4.08 10.56
CA LYS A 166 12.93 -3.11 10.58
C LYS A 166 13.29 -1.69 10.10
N ASP A 167 14.50 -1.48 9.59
CA ASP A 167 14.95 -0.20 9.05
C ASP A 167 15.93 -0.35 7.87
N ALA A 168 16.11 0.74 7.12
CA ALA A 168 16.98 0.76 5.95
C ALA A 168 18.46 0.47 6.27
N ALA A 169 18.93 0.78 7.47
CA ALA A 169 20.34 0.61 7.85
C ALA A 169 20.65 -0.88 8.06
N SER A 170 19.80 -1.60 8.81
CA SER A 170 19.92 -3.04 9.06
C SER A 170 19.80 -3.85 7.75
N ILE A 171 18.86 -3.45 6.87
CA ILE A 171 18.69 -4.05 5.54
C ILE A 171 19.97 -3.89 4.71
N ARG A 172 20.50 -2.64 4.59
CA ARG A 172 21.76 -2.40 3.85
C ARG A 172 22.95 -3.18 4.42
N LYS A 173 23.03 -3.30 5.74
CA LYS A 173 24.08 -4.07 6.41
C LYS A 173 24.06 -5.54 5.97
N LEU A 174 22.88 -6.17 5.93
CA LEU A 174 22.74 -7.55 5.50
C LEU A 174 23.05 -7.72 4.01
N LEU A 175 22.53 -6.85 3.13
CA LEU A 175 22.83 -6.88 1.69
C LEU A 175 24.33 -6.77 1.41
N LYS A 176 25.03 -5.89 2.16
CA LYS A 176 26.48 -5.73 2.07
C LYS A 176 27.22 -6.99 2.53
N ALA A 177 26.82 -7.57 3.66
CA ALA A 177 27.43 -8.79 4.23
C ALA A 177 27.34 -10.00 3.29
N ASN A 178 26.24 -10.08 2.51
CA ASN A 178 26.00 -11.16 1.54
C ASN A 178 26.48 -10.83 0.12
N ASN A 179 27.25 -9.74 -0.06
CA ASN A 179 27.80 -9.32 -1.36
C ASN A 179 26.74 -9.20 -2.48
N VAL A 180 25.54 -8.75 -2.15
CA VAL A 180 24.46 -8.50 -3.14
C VAL A 180 24.89 -7.37 -4.08
N ARG A 181 25.08 -7.69 -5.39
CA ARG A 181 25.66 -6.81 -6.42
C ARG A 181 24.69 -6.61 -7.58
#